data_f6dcb695305000eab586db294437fec9
#
_entry.id   f6dcb695305000eab586db294437fec9
#
_cell.length_a   1.000
_cell.length_b   1.000
_cell.length_c   1.000
_cell.angle_alpha   90.00
_cell.angle_beta   90.00
_cell.angle_gamma   90.00
#
_symmetry.space_group_name_H-M   'P 1'
#
loop_
_entity.id
_entity.type
_entity.pdbx_description
1 polymer ?
#
loop_
_entity_poly.entity_id
_entity_poly.type
_entity_poly.pdbx_seq_one_letter_code
_entity_poly.pdbx_strand_id
1 'polypeptide(L)'
;IGEEQVVQASAALIANTASEAASLVSLYDACPDNVHVVSPGVDLRTYKVNGGKKSAREKLNISQDQLMLLFVGRIQPHKGPEVLIRAVAEMLQHTPMLRCKLRAVIMGGPSGNGSSEPERLEALAKFLGVTDVVQFVPPVPHEELSDWYRSADLVCVPSYSESFGLVALEAQACGTPVVATAVGGLRAAVADGISGVLVDGHNPKAWSATLMRLLMEPQRRVLLSLGAVDHASRFGWDATARGILDVYDLVLSRGAAAKLSVV
;
A
#
# COMPACT_ATOMS: atom_id res chain seq x y z
N ILE A 1 -6.77 26.47 -12.48
CA ILE A 1 -5.93 27.67 -12.78
C ILE A 1 -4.56 27.54 -12.14
N GLY A 2 -4.43 27.07 -10.88
CA GLY A 2 -3.13 26.98 -10.21
C GLY A 2 -2.22 25.86 -10.72
N GLU A 3 -2.74 24.67 -10.95
CA GLU A 3 -1.96 23.50 -11.37
C GLU A 3 -1.37 23.63 -12.76
N GLU A 4 -2.13 24.08 -13.75
CA GLU A 4 -1.64 24.35 -15.10
C GLU A 4 -0.50 25.38 -15.12
N GLN A 5 -0.62 26.45 -14.33
CA GLN A 5 0.42 27.47 -14.22
C GLN A 5 1.71 26.91 -13.64
N VAL A 6 1.60 26.02 -12.63
CA VAL A 6 2.78 25.34 -12.05
C VAL A 6 3.43 24.42 -13.07
N VAL A 7 2.64 23.65 -13.80
CA VAL A 7 3.15 22.76 -14.87
C VAL A 7 3.92 23.56 -15.93
N GLN A 8 3.35 24.65 -16.42
CA GLN A 8 3.97 25.48 -17.47
C GLN A 8 5.21 26.28 -16.99
N ALA A 9 5.25 26.64 -15.70
CA ALA A 9 6.38 27.40 -15.14
C ALA A 9 7.53 26.51 -14.65
N SER A 10 7.33 25.19 -14.53
CA SER A 10 8.32 24.27 -13.97
C SER A 10 9.35 23.87 -15.02
N ALA A 11 10.64 23.88 -14.64
CA ALA A 11 11.73 23.39 -15.47
C ALA A 11 11.71 21.85 -15.64
N ALA A 12 11.20 21.14 -14.64
CA ALA A 12 10.91 19.72 -14.65
C ALA A 12 9.76 19.39 -13.69
N LEU A 13 9.06 18.30 -13.96
CA LEU A 13 7.98 17.75 -13.15
C LEU A 13 8.37 16.35 -12.71
N ILE A 14 8.16 16.05 -11.44
CA ILE A 14 8.42 14.71 -10.88
C ILE A 14 7.09 14.05 -10.58
N ALA A 15 6.85 12.90 -11.21
CA ALA A 15 5.70 12.03 -10.98
C ALA A 15 6.13 10.81 -10.17
N ASN A 16 5.27 10.33 -9.27
CA ASN A 16 5.54 9.14 -8.45
C ASN A 16 5.49 7.84 -9.28
N THR A 17 4.73 7.84 -10.38
CA THR A 17 4.49 6.66 -11.23
C THR A 17 4.39 7.07 -12.71
N ALA A 18 4.58 6.09 -13.60
CA ALA A 18 4.36 6.30 -15.03
C ALA A 18 2.90 6.68 -15.36
N SER A 19 1.92 6.18 -14.60
CA SER A 19 0.52 6.55 -14.75
C SER A 19 0.28 8.02 -14.38
N GLU A 20 0.90 8.50 -13.31
CA GLU A 20 0.83 9.92 -12.92
C GLU A 20 1.53 10.81 -13.95
N ALA A 21 2.70 10.39 -14.45
CA ALA A 21 3.39 11.09 -15.55
C ALA A 21 2.50 11.22 -16.80
N ALA A 22 1.84 10.13 -17.20
CA ALA A 22 0.89 10.16 -18.31
C ALA A 22 -0.30 11.10 -18.05
N SER A 23 -0.77 11.19 -16.80
CA SER A 23 -1.83 12.12 -16.41
C SER A 23 -1.36 13.57 -16.47
N LEU A 24 -0.13 13.89 -16.07
CA LEU A 24 0.44 15.24 -16.21
C LEU A 24 0.49 15.68 -17.69
N VAL A 25 0.87 14.78 -18.58
CA VAL A 25 0.90 15.05 -20.02
C VAL A 25 -0.52 15.23 -20.59
N SER A 26 -1.45 14.32 -20.25
CA SER A 26 -2.76 14.27 -20.89
C SER A 26 -3.78 15.29 -20.33
N LEU A 27 -3.69 15.63 -19.05
CA LEU A 27 -4.66 16.50 -18.36
C LEU A 27 -4.17 17.94 -18.19
N TYR A 28 -2.85 18.14 -18.11
CA TYR A 28 -2.25 19.45 -17.84
C TYR A 28 -1.33 19.93 -18.96
N ASP A 29 -1.31 19.23 -20.10
CA ASP A 29 -0.50 19.57 -21.28
C ASP A 29 1.00 19.74 -20.95
N ALA A 30 1.50 18.91 -20.03
CA ALA A 30 2.91 18.90 -19.64
C ALA A 30 3.77 18.40 -20.82
N CYS A 31 4.89 19.07 -21.08
CA CYS A 31 5.86 18.59 -22.06
C CYS A 31 6.43 17.22 -21.59
N PRO A 32 6.29 16.13 -22.37
CA PRO A 32 6.78 14.79 -21.96
C PRO A 32 8.25 14.77 -21.58
N ASP A 33 9.11 15.57 -22.24
CA ASP A 33 10.55 15.64 -21.98
C ASP A 33 10.89 16.29 -20.63
N ASN A 34 9.93 16.96 -20.00
CA ASN A 34 10.06 17.61 -18.70
C ASN A 34 9.43 16.79 -17.57
N VAL A 35 8.77 15.67 -17.87
CA VAL A 35 8.14 14.80 -16.86
C VAL A 35 9.04 13.61 -16.56
N HIS A 36 9.47 13.49 -15.32
CA HIS A 36 10.36 12.44 -14.84
C HIS A 36 9.65 11.58 -13.79
N VAL A 37 9.81 10.26 -13.87
CA VAL A 37 9.24 9.34 -12.88
C VAL A 37 10.29 9.06 -11.80
N VAL A 38 10.02 9.51 -10.58
CA VAL A 38 10.84 9.20 -9.41
C VAL A 38 9.91 8.71 -8.30
N SER A 39 9.93 7.41 -8.06
CA SER A 39 9.08 6.80 -7.03
C SER A 39 9.51 7.20 -5.62
N PRO A 40 8.56 7.45 -4.70
CA PRO A 40 8.88 7.71 -3.30
C PRO A 40 9.51 6.48 -2.63
N GLY A 41 10.32 6.72 -1.64
CA GLY A 41 11.05 5.68 -0.91
C GLY A 41 10.32 5.13 0.30
N VAL A 42 10.72 3.93 0.71
CA VAL A 42 10.40 3.33 2.00
C VAL A 42 11.65 3.25 2.87
N ASP A 43 11.51 3.41 4.18
CA ASP A 43 12.65 3.25 5.10
C ASP A 43 12.98 1.76 5.32
N LEU A 44 13.88 1.24 4.50
CA LEU A 44 14.34 -0.15 4.56
C LEU A 44 15.17 -0.49 5.83
N ARG A 45 15.49 0.49 6.67
CA ARG A 45 16.13 0.25 7.97
C ARG A 45 15.10 -0.10 9.04
N THR A 46 13.96 0.56 9.01
CA THR A 46 12.81 0.31 9.89
C THR A 46 11.96 -0.86 9.39
N TYR A 47 11.58 -0.83 8.11
CA TYR A 47 10.78 -1.88 7.48
C TYR A 47 11.68 -2.92 6.83
N LYS A 48 11.83 -4.06 7.47
CA LYS A 48 12.67 -5.18 7.01
C LYS A 48 12.24 -6.50 7.64
N VAL A 49 12.66 -7.59 7.02
CA VAL A 49 12.52 -8.93 7.59
C VAL A 49 13.51 -9.08 8.75
N ASN A 50 13.08 -8.81 9.98
CA ASN A 50 13.89 -8.94 11.18
C ASN A 50 13.16 -9.79 12.22
N GLY A 51 13.72 -10.95 12.57
CA GLY A 51 13.09 -11.91 13.49
C GLY A 51 11.89 -12.66 12.90
N GLY A 52 11.36 -12.21 11.76
CA GLY A 52 10.24 -12.84 11.04
C GLY A 52 8.90 -12.82 11.78
N LYS A 53 7.92 -13.52 11.20
CA LYS A 53 6.54 -13.58 11.69
C LYS A 53 6.44 -14.11 13.13
N LYS A 54 7.17 -15.17 13.47
CA LYS A 54 7.09 -15.79 14.79
C LYS A 54 7.46 -14.80 15.89
N SER A 55 8.60 -14.14 15.79
CA SER A 55 9.06 -13.16 16.77
C SER A 55 8.12 -11.95 16.86
N ALA A 56 7.59 -11.45 15.75
CA ALA A 56 6.64 -10.35 15.74
C ALA A 56 5.33 -10.72 16.46
N ARG A 57 4.82 -11.94 16.24
CA ARG A 57 3.62 -12.43 16.91
C ARG A 57 3.81 -12.62 18.41
N GLU A 58 4.98 -13.11 18.84
CA GLU A 58 5.33 -13.22 20.26
C GLU A 58 5.30 -11.86 20.95
N LYS A 59 5.90 -10.82 20.33
CA LYS A 59 5.89 -9.45 20.87
C LYS A 59 4.47 -8.86 20.97
N LEU A 60 3.62 -9.14 19.98
CA LEU A 60 2.26 -8.60 19.90
C LEU A 60 1.21 -9.47 20.58
N ASN A 61 1.63 -10.56 21.25
CA ASN A 61 0.74 -11.56 21.88
C ASN A 61 -0.30 -12.13 20.89
N ILE A 62 0.11 -12.38 19.64
CA ILE A 62 -0.70 -12.98 18.59
C ILE A 62 -0.38 -14.47 18.51
N SER A 63 -1.40 -15.32 18.50
CA SER A 63 -1.21 -16.78 18.37
C SER A 63 -0.56 -17.12 17.00
N GLN A 64 0.36 -18.10 17.04
CA GLN A 64 1.04 -18.59 15.84
C GLN A 64 0.10 -19.27 14.84
N ASP A 65 -1.01 -19.83 15.34
CA ASP A 65 -2.00 -20.56 14.52
C ASP A 65 -3.07 -19.67 13.89
N GLN A 66 -3.10 -18.37 14.23
CA GLN A 66 -4.05 -17.43 13.63
C GLN A 66 -3.69 -17.12 12.19
N LEU A 67 -4.71 -16.99 11.35
CA LEU A 67 -4.63 -16.40 10.01
C LEU A 67 -4.95 -14.92 10.12
N MET A 68 -3.98 -14.06 9.82
CA MET A 68 -4.10 -12.63 10.06
C MET A 68 -4.10 -11.83 8.77
N LEU A 69 -5.19 -11.08 8.56
CA LEU A 69 -5.32 -10.03 7.55
C LEU A 69 -5.12 -8.68 8.23
N LEU A 70 -4.31 -7.81 7.63
CA LEU A 70 -4.01 -6.49 8.19
C LEU A 70 -4.31 -5.39 7.17
N PHE A 71 -5.11 -4.43 7.57
CA PHE A 71 -5.26 -3.13 6.92
C PHE A 71 -4.52 -2.09 7.76
N VAL A 72 -3.74 -1.24 7.12
CA VAL A 72 -3.08 -0.08 7.74
C VAL A 72 -3.37 1.17 6.92
N GLY A 73 -3.79 2.22 7.60
CA GLY A 73 -4.00 3.51 6.94
C GLY A 73 -4.95 4.43 7.70
N ARG A 74 -5.04 5.66 7.24
CA ARG A 74 -6.07 6.58 7.73
C ARG A 74 -7.45 5.99 7.45
N ILE A 75 -8.34 6.06 8.43
CA ILE A 75 -9.71 5.59 8.28
C ILE A 75 -10.48 6.63 7.47
N GLN A 76 -10.50 6.42 6.16
CA GLN A 76 -11.16 7.28 5.17
C GLN A 76 -11.84 6.43 4.11
N PRO A 77 -12.98 6.87 3.54
CA PRO A 77 -13.73 6.08 2.55
C PRO A 77 -12.89 5.65 1.35
N HIS A 78 -12.03 6.54 0.82
CA HIS A 78 -11.20 6.22 -0.35
C HIS A 78 -10.09 5.19 -0.07
N LYS A 79 -9.79 4.88 1.20
CA LYS A 79 -8.86 3.80 1.58
C LYS A 79 -9.53 2.42 1.62
N GLY A 80 -10.86 2.38 1.59
CA GLY A 80 -11.65 1.17 1.42
C GLY A 80 -11.60 0.13 2.54
N PRO A 81 -11.42 0.47 3.83
CA PRO A 81 -11.39 -0.53 4.91
C PRO A 81 -12.65 -1.38 4.97
N GLU A 82 -13.80 -0.86 4.54
CA GLU A 82 -15.07 -1.59 4.48
C GLU A 82 -15.03 -2.77 3.49
N VAL A 83 -14.20 -2.69 2.45
CA VAL A 83 -14.03 -3.80 1.48
C VAL A 83 -13.46 -5.03 2.18
N LEU A 84 -12.46 -4.84 3.04
CA LEU A 84 -11.89 -5.95 3.83
C LEU A 84 -12.93 -6.52 4.80
N ILE A 85 -13.69 -5.68 5.51
CA ILE A 85 -14.74 -6.14 6.46
C ILE A 85 -15.80 -6.97 5.73
N ARG A 86 -16.25 -6.52 4.55
CA ARG A 86 -17.22 -7.25 3.72
C ARG A 86 -16.64 -8.54 3.15
N ALA A 87 -15.37 -8.53 2.73
CA ALA A 87 -14.70 -9.73 2.25
C ALA A 87 -14.56 -10.78 3.37
N VAL A 88 -14.24 -10.37 4.59
CA VAL A 88 -14.21 -11.25 5.77
C VAL A 88 -15.58 -11.86 6.05
N ALA A 89 -16.66 -11.06 6.00
CA ALA A 89 -18.01 -11.57 6.17
C ALA A 89 -18.37 -12.62 5.11
N GLU A 90 -18.04 -12.36 3.84
CA GLU A 90 -18.24 -13.29 2.72
C GLU A 90 -17.44 -14.60 2.92
N MET A 91 -16.17 -14.50 3.37
CA MET A 91 -15.34 -15.67 3.69
C MET A 91 -15.99 -16.55 4.76
N LEU A 92 -16.51 -15.93 5.83
CA LEU A 92 -17.12 -16.64 6.95
C LEU A 92 -18.49 -17.24 6.62
N GLN A 93 -19.23 -16.65 5.68
CA GLN A 93 -20.48 -17.24 5.16
C GLN A 93 -20.20 -18.54 4.41
N HIS A 94 -19.14 -18.58 3.60
CA HIS A 94 -18.78 -19.78 2.82
C HIS A 94 -17.98 -20.81 3.62
N THR A 95 -17.20 -20.36 4.61
CA THR A 95 -16.34 -21.22 5.42
C THR A 95 -16.42 -20.83 6.90
N PRO A 96 -17.51 -21.16 7.61
CA PRO A 96 -17.70 -20.77 9.01
C PRO A 96 -16.60 -21.26 9.95
N MET A 97 -15.96 -22.37 9.63
CA MET A 97 -14.86 -22.94 10.43
C MET A 97 -13.63 -22.05 10.53
N LEU A 98 -13.47 -21.09 9.62
CA LEU A 98 -12.38 -20.10 9.71
C LEU A 98 -12.52 -19.15 10.90
N ARG A 99 -13.72 -18.97 11.42
CA ARG A 99 -14.00 -17.99 12.49
C ARG A 99 -13.08 -18.16 13.72
N CYS A 100 -12.74 -19.38 14.07
CA CYS A 100 -11.86 -19.65 15.23
C CYS A 100 -10.38 -19.32 14.98
N LYS A 101 -9.97 -19.15 13.71
CA LYS A 101 -8.56 -18.92 13.33
C LYS A 101 -8.32 -17.58 12.64
N LEU A 102 -9.36 -16.98 12.01
CA LEU A 102 -9.23 -15.76 11.27
C LEU A 102 -9.25 -14.53 12.19
N ARG A 103 -8.33 -13.62 11.94
CA ARG A 103 -8.28 -12.29 12.56
C ARG A 103 -8.07 -11.26 11.46
N ALA A 104 -8.92 -10.26 11.39
CA ALA A 104 -8.77 -9.11 10.50
C ALA A 104 -8.54 -7.86 11.35
N VAL A 105 -7.40 -7.22 11.20
CA VAL A 105 -7.05 -6.00 11.94
C VAL A 105 -7.21 -4.81 11.01
N ILE A 106 -8.00 -3.85 11.45
CA ILE A 106 -8.14 -2.52 10.82
C ILE A 106 -7.38 -1.53 11.70
N MET A 107 -6.17 -1.17 11.27
CA MET A 107 -5.30 -0.28 12.02
C MET A 107 -5.28 1.11 11.41
N GLY A 108 -5.61 2.10 12.24
CA GLY A 108 -5.54 3.50 11.83
C GLY A 108 -6.38 4.41 12.69
N GLY A 109 -6.31 5.69 12.40
CA GLY A 109 -7.08 6.73 13.07
C GLY A 109 -8.00 7.50 12.12
N PRO A 110 -8.95 8.25 12.67
CA PRO A 110 -9.79 9.15 11.88
C PRO A 110 -8.94 10.23 11.22
N SER A 111 -9.40 10.75 10.10
CA SER A 111 -8.76 11.86 9.40
C SER A 111 -9.69 13.07 9.39
N GLY A 112 -9.18 14.18 9.87
CA GLY A 112 -9.95 15.43 10.00
C GLY A 112 -10.79 15.49 11.29
N ASN A 113 -11.30 16.68 11.59
CA ASN A 113 -12.15 16.91 12.75
C ASN A 113 -13.56 16.37 12.49
N GLY A 114 -14.03 15.45 13.35
CA GLY A 114 -15.39 14.98 13.33
C GLY A 114 -15.72 13.88 12.31
N SER A 115 -14.73 13.12 11.85
CA SER A 115 -15.00 11.95 11.01
C SER A 115 -15.68 10.84 11.82
N SER A 116 -16.91 10.48 11.44
CA SER A 116 -17.67 9.33 12.00
C SER A 116 -17.34 8.00 11.28
N GLU A 117 -16.28 7.98 10.49
CA GLU A 117 -15.93 6.81 9.69
C GLU A 117 -15.54 5.58 10.53
N PRO A 118 -14.77 5.69 11.64
CA PRO A 118 -14.53 4.55 12.53
C PRO A 118 -15.82 3.94 13.07
N GLU A 119 -16.74 4.73 13.58
CA GLU A 119 -18.03 4.28 14.12
C GLU A 119 -18.89 3.61 13.03
N ARG A 120 -18.83 4.13 11.79
CA ARG A 120 -19.50 3.53 10.63
C ARG A 120 -18.96 2.13 10.33
N LEU A 121 -17.65 1.94 10.42
CA LEU A 121 -17.00 0.64 10.19
C LEU A 121 -17.30 -0.35 11.31
N GLU A 122 -17.33 0.09 12.57
CA GLU A 122 -17.74 -0.75 13.71
C GLU A 122 -19.21 -1.18 13.58
N ALA A 123 -20.10 -0.25 13.21
CA ALA A 123 -21.50 -0.56 12.92
C ALA A 123 -21.64 -1.56 11.76
N LEU A 124 -20.81 -1.42 10.71
CA LEU A 124 -20.77 -2.36 9.59
C LEU A 124 -20.32 -3.76 10.04
N ALA A 125 -19.26 -3.86 10.84
CA ALA A 125 -18.78 -5.13 11.36
C ALA A 125 -19.86 -5.81 12.25
N LYS A 126 -20.58 -5.02 13.05
CA LYS A 126 -21.71 -5.49 13.86
C LYS A 126 -22.88 -5.97 12.99
N PHE A 127 -23.25 -5.19 11.98
CA PHE A 127 -24.32 -5.55 11.05
C PHE A 127 -24.03 -6.85 10.30
N LEU A 128 -22.78 -7.06 9.91
CA LEU A 128 -22.32 -8.27 9.22
C LEU A 128 -22.03 -9.45 10.16
N GLY A 129 -22.11 -9.28 11.48
CA GLY A 129 -21.89 -10.33 12.47
C GLY A 129 -20.44 -10.82 12.52
N VAL A 130 -19.46 -9.92 12.36
CA VAL A 130 -18.01 -10.27 12.31
C VAL A 130 -17.16 -9.54 13.35
N THR A 131 -17.78 -8.97 14.39
CA THR A 131 -17.10 -8.23 15.45
C THR A 131 -16.13 -9.05 16.28
N ASP A 132 -16.28 -10.36 16.31
CA ASP A 132 -15.38 -11.30 16.99
C ASP A 132 -14.12 -11.61 16.16
N VAL A 133 -14.11 -11.31 14.88
CA VAL A 133 -13.00 -11.56 13.95
C VAL A 133 -12.33 -10.25 13.52
N VAL A 134 -13.10 -9.16 13.38
CA VAL A 134 -12.59 -7.84 12.99
C VAL A 134 -12.24 -7.05 14.25
N GLN A 135 -10.98 -6.63 14.32
CA GLN A 135 -10.44 -5.81 15.41
C GLN A 135 -10.00 -4.45 14.88
N PHE A 136 -10.45 -3.38 15.55
CA PHE A 136 -9.96 -2.03 15.30
C PHE A 136 -8.82 -1.70 16.25
N VAL A 137 -7.71 -1.20 15.69
CA VAL A 137 -6.49 -0.86 16.43
C VAL A 137 -6.13 0.58 16.11
N PRO A 138 -5.84 1.42 17.11
CA PRO A 138 -5.39 2.78 16.88
C PRO A 138 -4.05 2.82 16.15
N PRO A 139 -3.64 3.98 15.59
CA PRO A 139 -2.32 4.14 15.00
C PRO A 139 -1.22 3.84 16.02
N VAL A 140 -0.16 3.19 15.56
CA VAL A 140 1.02 2.87 16.36
C VAL A 140 2.27 3.58 15.80
N PRO A 141 3.36 3.73 16.58
CA PRO A 141 4.64 4.23 16.08
C PRO A 141 5.21 3.35 14.95
N HIS A 142 6.02 3.94 14.06
CA HIS A 142 6.59 3.22 12.90
C HIS A 142 7.41 1.99 13.27
N GLU A 143 8.14 2.05 14.39
CA GLU A 143 8.92 0.92 14.89
C GLU A 143 8.04 -0.26 15.26
N GLU A 144 6.92 -0.01 15.93
CA GLU A 144 5.93 -1.03 16.29
C GLU A 144 5.14 -1.49 15.06
N LEU A 145 4.82 -0.58 14.13
CA LEU A 145 4.10 -0.89 12.89
C LEU A 145 4.83 -1.96 12.08
N SER A 146 6.17 -1.96 12.07
CA SER A 146 6.96 -2.98 11.39
C SER A 146 6.74 -4.39 11.95
N ASP A 147 6.48 -4.55 13.27
CA ASP A 147 6.12 -5.82 13.87
C ASP A 147 4.69 -6.25 13.47
N TRP A 148 3.76 -5.31 13.33
CA TRP A 148 2.42 -5.59 12.81
C TRP A 148 2.45 -6.09 11.37
N TYR A 149 3.22 -5.46 10.49
CA TYR A 149 3.41 -5.97 9.13
C TYR A 149 3.97 -7.40 9.15
N ARG A 150 5.07 -7.65 9.86
CA ARG A 150 5.67 -8.99 9.96
C ARG A 150 4.74 -10.05 10.56
N SER A 151 3.81 -9.66 11.44
CA SER A 151 2.88 -10.58 12.10
C SER A 151 1.76 -11.06 11.18
N ALA A 152 1.43 -10.29 10.14
CA ALA A 152 0.34 -10.59 9.23
C ALA A 152 0.66 -11.73 8.24
N ASP A 153 -0.37 -12.43 7.77
CA ASP A 153 -0.27 -13.34 6.65
C ASP A 153 -0.37 -12.61 5.32
N LEU A 154 -1.23 -11.58 5.30
CA LEU A 154 -1.48 -10.71 4.15
C LEU A 154 -1.77 -9.29 4.63
N VAL A 155 -1.22 -8.30 3.93
CA VAL A 155 -1.64 -6.90 4.10
C VAL A 155 -2.61 -6.54 2.98
N CYS A 156 -3.73 -5.93 3.34
CA CYS A 156 -4.82 -5.58 2.43
C CYS A 156 -4.84 -4.07 2.19
N VAL A 157 -4.75 -3.66 0.92
CA VAL A 157 -4.78 -2.26 0.50
C VAL A 157 -5.91 -2.04 -0.51
N PRO A 158 -7.17 -2.02 -0.04
CA PRO A 158 -8.36 -1.96 -0.90
C PRO A 158 -8.73 -0.53 -1.32
N SER A 159 -7.76 0.33 -1.53
CA SER A 159 -7.98 1.75 -1.83
C SER A 159 -8.74 1.94 -3.14
N TYR A 160 -9.69 2.90 -3.15
CA TYR A 160 -10.37 3.36 -4.36
C TYR A 160 -9.48 4.30 -5.19
N SER A 161 -8.58 5.01 -4.51
CA SER A 161 -7.58 5.88 -5.12
C SER A 161 -6.31 5.85 -4.29
N GLU A 162 -5.17 5.69 -4.95
CA GLU A 162 -3.85 5.68 -4.32
C GLU A 162 -2.82 6.29 -5.27
N SER A 163 -2.10 7.31 -4.82
CA SER A 163 -1.06 7.94 -5.64
C SER A 163 0.15 7.06 -5.84
N PHE A 164 0.56 6.31 -4.80
CA PHE A 164 1.66 5.35 -4.92
C PHE A 164 1.42 4.05 -4.15
N GLY A 165 1.24 4.09 -2.82
CA GLY A 165 1.01 2.91 -1.99
C GLY A 165 2.18 2.56 -1.07
N LEU A 166 2.68 3.54 -0.29
CA LEU A 166 3.77 3.32 0.67
C LEU A 166 3.48 2.17 1.64
N VAL A 167 2.24 2.05 2.14
CA VAL A 167 1.81 0.94 3.00
C VAL A 167 2.08 -0.43 2.35
N ALA A 168 1.85 -0.54 1.03
CA ALA A 168 2.14 -1.77 0.31
C ALA A 168 3.65 -2.08 0.28
N LEU A 169 4.50 -1.06 0.07
CA LEU A 169 5.95 -1.24 0.07
C LEU A 169 6.51 -1.52 1.47
N GLU A 170 5.99 -0.86 2.51
CA GLU A 170 6.36 -1.12 3.91
C GLU A 170 6.08 -2.57 4.32
N ALA A 171 4.89 -3.06 3.97
CA ALA A 171 4.52 -4.46 4.20
C ALA A 171 5.44 -5.43 3.45
N GLN A 172 5.71 -5.17 2.17
CA GLN A 172 6.58 -5.98 1.33
C GLN A 172 8.03 -5.97 1.84
N ALA A 173 8.55 -4.82 2.27
CA ALA A 173 9.87 -4.72 2.89
C ALA A 173 9.97 -5.55 4.18
N CYS A 174 8.88 -5.69 4.93
CA CYS A 174 8.76 -6.57 6.08
C CYS A 174 8.57 -8.06 5.71
N GLY A 175 8.53 -8.40 4.43
CA GLY A 175 8.35 -9.77 3.94
C GLY A 175 6.89 -10.23 3.96
N THR A 176 5.92 -9.32 4.03
CA THR A 176 4.50 -9.68 4.05
C THR A 176 3.87 -9.39 2.69
N PRO A 177 3.30 -10.42 2.02
CA PRO A 177 2.63 -10.25 0.74
C PRO A 177 1.42 -9.31 0.83
N VAL A 178 1.18 -8.55 -0.23
CA VAL A 178 0.11 -7.57 -0.31
C VAL A 178 -1.01 -8.07 -1.22
N VAL A 179 -2.26 -7.84 -0.81
CA VAL A 179 -3.43 -7.89 -1.69
C VAL A 179 -3.95 -6.46 -1.83
N ALA A 180 -3.90 -5.91 -3.02
CA ALA A 180 -4.25 -4.53 -3.28
C ALA A 180 -5.23 -4.39 -4.43
N THR A 181 -6.00 -3.29 -4.45
CA THR A 181 -6.82 -2.95 -5.62
C THR A 181 -5.90 -2.54 -6.78
N ALA A 182 -6.23 -2.95 -7.99
CA ALA A 182 -5.50 -2.59 -9.20
C ALA A 182 -5.79 -1.14 -9.65
N VAL A 183 -5.47 -0.14 -8.79
CA VAL A 183 -5.72 1.29 -9.05
C VAL A 183 -4.47 2.14 -8.86
N GLY A 184 -4.37 3.20 -9.62
CA GLY A 184 -3.34 4.23 -9.47
C GLY A 184 -1.94 3.67 -9.28
N GLY A 185 -1.22 4.21 -8.31
CA GLY A 185 0.15 3.82 -7.95
C GLY A 185 0.31 2.41 -7.38
N LEU A 186 -0.78 1.75 -6.92
CA LEU A 186 -0.70 0.37 -6.45
C LEU A 186 -0.25 -0.60 -7.53
N ARG A 187 -0.52 -0.30 -8.82
CA ARG A 187 0.00 -1.10 -9.95
C ARG A 187 1.52 -1.04 -10.09
N ALA A 188 2.15 0.02 -9.59
CA ALA A 188 3.61 0.13 -9.52
C ALA A 188 4.18 -0.41 -8.20
N ALA A 189 3.48 -0.17 -7.09
CA ALA A 189 3.91 -0.58 -5.76
C ALA A 189 3.79 -2.10 -5.53
N VAL A 190 2.95 -2.81 -6.29
CA VAL A 190 2.75 -4.27 -6.16
C VAL A 190 3.00 -4.94 -7.50
N ALA A 191 4.03 -5.78 -7.57
CA ALA A 191 4.28 -6.64 -8.72
C ALA A 191 3.32 -7.85 -8.67
N ASP A 192 2.25 -7.80 -9.49
CA ASP A 192 1.18 -8.79 -9.47
C ASP A 192 1.68 -10.22 -9.69
N GLY A 193 1.26 -11.13 -8.83
CA GLY A 193 1.68 -12.54 -8.84
C GLY A 193 3.12 -12.79 -8.35
N ILE A 194 3.91 -11.73 -8.05
CA ILE A 194 5.31 -11.81 -7.62
C ILE A 194 5.46 -11.31 -6.18
N SER A 195 5.10 -10.08 -5.89
CA SER A 195 5.23 -9.48 -4.56
C SER A 195 3.89 -9.39 -3.80
N GLY A 196 2.81 -9.66 -4.48
CA GLY A 196 1.45 -9.61 -3.99
C GLY A 196 0.47 -10.00 -5.08
N VAL A 197 -0.80 -9.64 -4.88
CA VAL A 197 -1.87 -9.87 -5.85
C VAL A 197 -2.69 -8.58 -6.02
N LEU A 198 -2.93 -8.21 -7.26
CA LEU A 198 -3.82 -7.12 -7.61
C LEU A 198 -5.23 -7.64 -7.88
N VAL A 199 -6.22 -7.01 -7.26
CA VAL A 199 -7.65 -7.34 -7.44
C VAL A 199 -8.31 -6.22 -8.23
N ASP A 200 -9.01 -6.57 -9.30
CA ASP A 200 -9.78 -5.60 -10.07
C ASP A 200 -11.07 -5.22 -9.33
N GLY A 201 -11.18 -3.94 -9.00
CA GLY A 201 -12.34 -3.36 -8.31
C GLY A 201 -12.47 -3.79 -6.84
N HIS A 202 -13.64 -3.53 -6.27
CA HIS A 202 -13.90 -3.60 -4.83
C HIS A 202 -15.03 -4.60 -4.48
N ASN A 203 -15.30 -5.56 -5.38
CA ASN A 203 -16.33 -6.57 -5.13
C ASN A 203 -15.90 -7.48 -3.97
N PRO A 204 -16.66 -7.55 -2.85
CA PRO A 204 -16.30 -8.34 -1.68
C PRO A 204 -16.11 -9.84 -1.99
N LYS A 205 -16.83 -10.40 -2.96
CA LYS A 205 -16.68 -11.80 -3.37
C LYS A 205 -15.34 -12.06 -4.05
N ALA A 206 -14.89 -11.15 -4.93
CA ALA A 206 -13.59 -11.26 -5.58
C ALA A 206 -12.44 -11.15 -4.55
N TRP A 207 -12.57 -10.20 -3.62
CA TRP A 207 -11.62 -10.05 -2.50
C TRP A 207 -11.62 -11.30 -1.61
N SER A 208 -12.78 -11.77 -1.19
CA SER A 208 -12.94 -13.00 -0.39
C SER A 208 -12.27 -14.20 -1.05
N ALA A 209 -12.54 -14.44 -2.34
CA ALA A 209 -11.95 -15.54 -3.08
C ALA A 209 -10.42 -15.46 -3.17
N THR A 210 -9.88 -14.25 -3.42
CA THR A 210 -8.43 -14.01 -3.48
C THR A 210 -7.77 -14.23 -2.12
N LEU A 211 -8.32 -13.64 -1.05
CA LEU A 211 -7.80 -13.78 0.30
C LEU A 211 -7.87 -15.23 0.78
N MET A 212 -9.01 -15.90 0.56
CA MET A 212 -9.19 -17.31 0.92
C MET A 212 -8.14 -18.20 0.25
N ARG A 213 -7.98 -18.07 -1.06
CA ARG A 213 -6.98 -18.83 -1.81
C ARG A 213 -5.59 -18.65 -1.23
N LEU A 214 -5.16 -17.41 -1.00
CA LEU A 214 -3.82 -17.12 -0.46
C LEU A 214 -3.66 -17.62 0.98
N LEU A 215 -4.69 -17.53 1.81
CA LEU A 215 -4.63 -18.07 3.19
C LEU A 215 -4.53 -19.59 3.22
N MET A 216 -5.14 -20.29 2.25
CA MET A 216 -5.11 -21.76 2.14
C MET A 216 -3.86 -22.28 1.42
N GLU A 217 -3.08 -21.44 0.75
CA GLU A 217 -1.88 -21.81 0.00
C GLU A 217 -0.59 -21.27 0.66
N PRO A 218 -0.08 -21.88 1.76
CA PRO A 218 1.08 -21.36 2.48
C PRO A 218 2.34 -21.29 1.61
N GLN A 219 2.57 -22.24 0.69
CA GLN A 219 3.70 -22.20 -0.23
C GLN A 219 3.62 -20.98 -1.16
N ARG A 220 2.43 -20.63 -1.62
CA ARG A 220 2.23 -19.44 -2.45
C ARG A 220 2.56 -18.16 -1.68
N ARG A 221 2.15 -18.07 -0.40
CA ARG A 221 2.51 -16.93 0.44
C ARG A 221 4.02 -16.80 0.65
N VAL A 222 4.74 -17.92 0.80
CA VAL A 222 6.21 -17.91 0.91
C VAL A 222 6.85 -17.36 -0.36
N LEU A 223 6.42 -17.80 -1.53
CA LEU A 223 6.94 -17.28 -2.81
C LEU A 223 6.66 -15.79 -2.97
N LEU A 224 5.44 -15.36 -2.68
CA LEU A 224 5.07 -13.93 -2.69
C LEU A 224 5.87 -13.11 -1.67
N SER A 225 6.17 -13.67 -0.48
CA SER A 225 7.00 -13.03 0.55
C SER A 225 8.43 -12.77 0.06
N LEU A 226 9.04 -13.74 -0.60
CA LEU A 226 10.38 -13.58 -1.19
C LEU A 226 10.37 -12.51 -2.30
N GLY A 227 9.39 -12.57 -3.19
CA GLY A 227 9.20 -11.56 -4.23
C GLY A 227 8.89 -10.16 -3.66
N ALA A 228 8.18 -10.09 -2.54
CA ALA A 228 7.85 -8.83 -1.85
C ALA A 228 9.13 -8.12 -1.37
N VAL A 229 10.03 -8.84 -0.72
CA VAL A 229 11.31 -8.30 -0.23
C VAL A 229 12.17 -7.82 -1.40
N ASP A 230 12.31 -8.63 -2.45
CA ASP A 230 13.07 -8.24 -3.64
C ASP A 230 12.48 -7.01 -4.31
N HIS A 231 11.16 -6.97 -4.49
CA HIS A 231 10.47 -5.83 -5.11
C HIS A 231 10.65 -4.55 -4.28
N ALA A 232 10.37 -4.59 -2.96
CA ALA A 232 10.49 -3.43 -2.09
C ALA A 232 11.93 -2.90 -1.97
N SER A 233 12.94 -3.76 -2.11
CA SER A 233 14.35 -3.36 -2.03
C SER A 233 14.75 -2.28 -3.05
N ARG A 234 14.00 -2.17 -4.15
CA ARG A 234 14.22 -1.20 -5.23
C ARG A 234 13.70 0.20 -4.90
N PHE A 235 12.90 0.33 -3.85
CA PHE A 235 12.21 1.56 -3.45
C PHE A 235 12.77 2.14 -2.14
N GLY A 236 14.08 2.03 -1.90
CA GLY A 236 14.68 2.71 -0.75
C GLY A 236 14.83 4.21 -0.97
N TRP A 237 14.86 5.00 0.10
CA TRP A 237 15.06 6.46 0.04
C TRP A 237 16.32 6.88 -0.72
N ASP A 238 17.38 6.04 -0.72
CA ASP A 238 18.60 6.30 -1.50
C ASP A 238 18.36 6.27 -3.01
N ALA A 239 17.43 5.42 -3.48
CA ALA A 239 17.04 5.38 -4.90
C ALA A 239 16.22 6.62 -5.27
N THR A 240 15.27 7.03 -4.42
CA THR A 240 14.49 8.26 -4.59
C THR A 240 15.41 9.48 -4.63
N ALA A 241 16.36 9.59 -3.69
CA ALA A 241 17.28 10.72 -3.62
C ALA A 241 18.16 10.82 -4.87
N ARG A 242 18.72 9.70 -5.34
CA ARG A 242 19.47 9.66 -6.61
C ARG A 242 18.61 10.12 -7.78
N GLY A 243 17.40 9.56 -7.94
CA GLY A 243 16.51 9.95 -9.03
C GLY A 243 16.17 11.45 -9.02
N ILE A 244 15.98 12.05 -7.85
CA ILE A 244 15.75 13.51 -7.72
C ILE A 244 17.00 14.30 -8.11
N LEU A 245 18.18 13.88 -7.67
CA LEU A 245 19.46 14.52 -8.03
C LEU A 245 19.73 14.44 -9.53
N ASP A 246 19.46 13.30 -10.17
CA ASP A 246 19.59 13.14 -11.62
C ASP A 246 18.70 14.15 -12.39
N VAL A 247 17.48 14.40 -11.90
CA VAL A 247 16.59 15.40 -12.47
C VAL A 247 17.15 16.81 -12.29
N TYR A 248 17.71 17.14 -11.10
CA TYR A 248 18.34 18.43 -10.86
C TYR A 248 19.54 18.66 -11.77
N ASP A 249 20.41 17.67 -11.93
CA ASP A 249 21.59 17.76 -12.81
C ASP A 249 21.17 17.96 -14.27
N LEU A 250 20.12 17.29 -14.71
CA LEU A 250 19.56 17.46 -16.04
C LEU A 250 19.06 18.89 -16.28
N VAL A 251 18.31 19.45 -15.33
CA VAL A 251 17.78 20.82 -15.42
C VAL A 251 18.91 21.86 -15.44
N LEU A 252 19.91 21.69 -14.56
CA LEU A 252 21.05 22.60 -14.49
C LEU A 252 21.90 22.57 -15.76
N SER A 253 22.12 21.40 -16.34
CA SER A 253 22.87 21.25 -17.59
C SER A 253 22.16 21.90 -18.78
N ARG A 254 20.83 21.76 -18.88
CA ARG A 254 20.00 22.44 -19.91
C ARG A 254 20.06 23.97 -19.74
N GLY A 255 19.97 24.48 -18.53
CA GLY A 255 20.07 25.90 -18.23
C GLY A 255 21.45 26.50 -18.55
N ALA A 256 22.54 25.75 -18.36
CA ALA A 256 23.88 26.14 -18.76
C ALA A 256 24.05 26.18 -20.28
N ALA A 257 23.56 25.17 -21.00
CA ALA A 257 23.58 25.10 -22.46
C ALA A 257 22.80 26.25 -23.10
N ALA A 258 21.62 26.58 -22.56
CA ALA A 258 20.80 27.71 -23.04
C ALA A 258 21.53 29.08 -22.91
N LYS A 259 22.33 29.26 -21.83
CA LYS A 259 23.13 30.49 -21.64
C LYS A 259 24.31 30.59 -22.60
N LEU A 260 24.89 29.48 -23.04
CA LEU A 260 26.01 29.46 -24.00
C LEU A 260 25.53 29.65 -25.45
N SER A 261 24.29 29.37 -25.77
CA SER A 261 23.72 29.57 -27.10
C SER A 261 23.22 31.00 -27.39
N VAL A 262 23.27 31.89 -26.38
CA VAL A 262 22.82 33.32 -26.49
C VAL A 262 24.04 34.26 -26.61
N VAL A 263 25.26 33.75 -26.63
CA VAL A 263 26.50 34.48 -26.89
C VAL A 263 26.99 34.21 -28.31
#